data_a6a10cae6acf4f45f6d3f24b39dc6de2
#
_entry.id   a6a10cae6acf4f45f6d3f24b39dc6de2
#
_cell.length_a   1.000
_cell.length_b   1.000
_cell.length_c   1.000
_cell.angle_alpha   90.00
_cell.angle_beta   90.00
_cell.angle_gamma   90.00
#
_symmetry.space_group_name_H-M   'P 1'
#
loop_
_entity.id
_entity.type
_entity.pdbx_description
1 polymer ?
#
loop_
_entity_poly.entity_id
_entity_poly.type
_entity_poly.pdbx_seq_one_letter_code
_entity_poly.pdbx_strand_id
1 'polypeptide(L)'
;MFSKFRLNVIFLIFAIFLSLVFRELFILQIINNDENTQDIVNQNFETFYIPAPRGEILDINGNKLAESVLEPYLFLNQKKINKENITVYKQFISFNFDDLTNEEIDNFFNSPELFVEIVNLSEYETDLRIKIQGYEAFEIFNQPKRNYIYKELLSHVIGYIGKPNQDELIEYSNAFGN
;
A
#
# COMPACT_ATOMS: atom_id res chain seq x y z
N MET A 1 -58.60 -21.41 -24.83
CA MET A 1 -58.85 -19.96 -24.72
C MET A 1 -58.65 -19.53 -23.29
N PHE A 2 -57.52 -18.85 -23.00
CA PHE A 2 -57.26 -18.36 -21.65
C PHE A 2 -58.25 -17.24 -21.33
N SER A 3 -58.94 -17.32 -20.18
CA SER A 3 -59.85 -16.27 -19.79
C SER A 3 -59.06 -14.98 -19.50
N LYS A 4 -59.56 -13.84 -19.98
CA LYS A 4 -58.93 -12.52 -19.77
C LYS A 4 -58.62 -12.27 -18.28
N PHE A 5 -59.43 -12.81 -17.39
CA PHE A 5 -59.23 -12.76 -15.95
C PHE A 5 -57.93 -13.44 -15.50
N ARG A 6 -57.63 -14.65 -15.99
CA ARG A 6 -56.39 -15.38 -15.63
C ARG A 6 -55.15 -14.65 -16.13
N LEU A 7 -55.22 -14.05 -17.30
CA LEU A 7 -54.14 -13.27 -17.87
C LEU A 7 -53.86 -12.00 -17.03
N ASN A 8 -54.90 -11.32 -16.59
CA ASN A 8 -54.78 -10.14 -15.73
C ASN A 8 -54.22 -10.49 -14.37
N VAL A 9 -54.53 -11.63 -13.77
CA VAL A 9 -53.99 -12.10 -12.50
C VAL A 9 -52.48 -12.39 -12.64
N ILE A 10 -52.06 -13.06 -13.72
CA ILE A 10 -50.65 -13.33 -13.98
C ILE A 10 -49.87 -12.01 -14.16
N PHE A 11 -50.45 -11.07 -14.92
CA PHE A 11 -49.84 -9.76 -15.13
C PHE A 11 -49.69 -8.97 -13.81
N LEU A 12 -50.70 -9.04 -12.95
CA LEU A 12 -50.65 -8.38 -11.64
C LEU A 12 -49.58 -8.97 -10.73
N ILE A 13 -49.46 -10.31 -10.70
CA ILE A 13 -48.41 -10.99 -9.93
C ILE A 13 -47.03 -10.58 -10.46
N PHE A 14 -46.85 -10.56 -11.78
CA PHE A 14 -45.59 -10.14 -12.40
C PHE A 14 -45.23 -8.68 -12.10
N ALA A 15 -46.26 -7.79 -12.13
CA ALA A 15 -46.04 -6.37 -11.80
C ALA A 15 -45.61 -6.17 -10.33
N ILE A 16 -46.24 -6.92 -9.40
CA ILE A 16 -45.83 -6.90 -7.99
C ILE A 16 -44.39 -7.41 -7.83
N PHE A 17 -44.05 -8.53 -8.47
CA PHE A 17 -42.67 -9.06 -8.42
C PHE A 17 -41.65 -8.05 -8.97
N LEU A 18 -41.96 -7.43 -10.10
CA LEU A 18 -41.11 -6.43 -10.70
C LEU A 18 -40.92 -5.20 -9.78
N SER A 19 -42.00 -4.77 -9.13
CA SER A 19 -41.95 -3.67 -8.16
C SER A 19 -41.02 -3.96 -6.96
N LEU A 20 -41.04 -5.21 -6.46
CA LEU A 20 -40.15 -5.63 -5.39
C LEU A 20 -38.68 -5.61 -5.83
N VAL A 21 -38.40 -6.11 -7.02
CA VAL A 21 -37.01 -6.06 -7.57
C VAL A 21 -36.54 -4.62 -7.75
N PHE A 22 -37.39 -3.75 -8.30
CA PHE A 22 -37.01 -2.32 -8.41
C PHE A 22 -36.79 -1.66 -7.05
N ARG A 23 -37.58 -2.00 -6.05
CA ARG A 23 -37.37 -1.50 -4.68
C ARG A 23 -36.00 -1.88 -4.13
N GLU A 24 -35.61 -3.15 -4.25
CA GLU A 24 -34.29 -3.62 -3.76
C GLU A 24 -33.13 -2.99 -4.53
N LEU A 25 -33.27 -2.86 -5.86
CA LEU A 25 -32.24 -2.15 -6.66
C LEU A 25 -32.12 -0.67 -6.26
N PHE A 26 -33.25 -0.01 -5.98
CA PHE A 26 -33.24 1.37 -5.54
C PHE A 26 -32.55 1.55 -4.19
N ILE A 27 -32.80 0.64 -3.23
CA ILE A 27 -32.13 0.65 -1.92
C ILE A 27 -30.64 0.45 -2.08
N LEU A 28 -30.23 -0.55 -2.86
CA LEU A 28 -28.79 -0.85 -3.07
C LEU A 28 -28.05 0.26 -3.81
N GLN A 29 -28.68 0.87 -4.82
CA GLN A 29 -27.99 1.85 -5.68
C GLN A 29 -28.02 3.27 -5.14
N ILE A 30 -29.04 3.64 -4.36
CA ILE A 30 -29.25 5.03 -3.94
C ILE A 30 -29.09 5.18 -2.42
N ILE A 31 -29.66 4.29 -1.62
CA ILE A 31 -29.64 4.46 -0.16
C ILE A 31 -28.33 3.95 0.42
N ASN A 32 -27.85 2.79 -0.02
CA ASN A 32 -26.64 2.17 0.54
C ASN A 32 -25.40 2.42 -0.35
N ASN A 33 -25.46 3.37 -1.28
CA ASN A 33 -24.36 3.63 -2.20
C ASN A 33 -23.10 4.08 -1.47
N ASP A 34 -23.22 4.93 -0.47
CA ASP A 34 -22.06 5.48 0.28
C ASP A 34 -21.38 4.40 1.13
N GLU A 35 -22.17 3.54 1.82
CA GLU A 35 -21.62 2.44 2.61
C GLU A 35 -20.97 1.39 1.70
N ASN A 36 -21.63 0.98 0.63
CA ASN A 36 -21.10 0.02 -0.33
C ASN A 36 -19.85 0.55 -1.05
N THR A 37 -19.79 1.85 -1.33
CA THR A 37 -18.63 2.47 -1.97
C THR A 37 -17.43 2.50 -1.02
N GLN A 38 -17.64 2.80 0.27
CA GLN A 38 -16.58 2.76 1.28
C GLN A 38 -16.07 1.33 1.50
N ASP A 39 -16.96 0.34 1.53
CA ASP A 39 -16.56 -1.06 1.66
C ASP A 39 -15.79 -1.56 0.43
N ILE A 40 -16.16 -1.16 -0.78
CA ILE A 40 -15.43 -1.47 -2.01
C ILE A 40 -14.07 -0.78 -2.02
N VAL A 41 -14.00 0.47 -1.61
CA VAL A 41 -12.72 1.21 -1.48
C VAL A 41 -11.83 0.53 -0.45
N ASN A 42 -12.36 0.19 0.73
CA ASN A 42 -11.59 -0.47 1.78
C ASN A 42 -11.16 -1.91 1.43
N GLN A 43 -11.93 -2.60 0.59
CA GLN A 43 -11.60 -3.97 0.16
C GLN A 43 -10.67 -4.06 -1.04
N ASN A 44 -10.74 -3.09 -1.97
CA ASN A 44 -10.02 -3.15 -3.25
C ASN A 44 -8.84 -2.19 -3.35
N PHE A 45 -8.79 -1.13 -2.53
CA PHE A 45 -7.66 -0.21 -2.53
C PHE A 45 -6.72 -0.51 -1.36
N GLU A 46 -5.60 -1.10 -1.69
CA GLU A 46 -4.48 -1.24 -0.77
C GLU A 46 -3.75 0.10 -0.72
N THR A 47 -3.96 0.86 0.35
CA THR A 47 -3.28 2.15 0.51
C THR A 47 -1.88 1.91 1.04
N PHE A 48 -0.89 2.12 0.20
CA PHE A 48 0.50 2.13 0.58
C PHE A 48 1.01 3.58 0.62
N TYR A 49 1.51 4.01 1.77
CA TYR A 49 2.04 5.36 1.92
C TYR A 49 3.49 5.44 1.43
N ILE A 50 3.71 6.14 0.32
CA ILE A 50 5.05 6.48 -0.15
C ILE A 50 5.34 7.92 0.29
N PRO A 51 6.36 8.15 1.13
CA PRO A 51 6.72 9.51 1.54
C PRO A 51 7.13 10.35 0.33
N ALA A 52 6.77 11.63 0.32
CA ALA A 52 7.17 12.54 -0.74
C ALA A 52 8.68 12.79 -0.72
N PRO A 53 9.35 12.90 -1.89
CA PRO A 53 10.74 13.28 -1.95
C PRO A 53 10.93 14.72 -1.42
N ARG A 54 11.94 14.92 -0.60
CA ARG A 54 12.28 16.24 -0.08
C ARG A 54 13.05 17.04 -1.12
N GLY A 55 12.90 18.36 -1.10
CA GLY A 55 13.63 19.29 -1.96
C GLY A 55 15.15 19.17 -1.81
N GLU A 56 15.86 19.60 -2.84
CA GLU A 56 17.33 19.66 -2.84
C GLU A 56 17.82 20.81 -1.96
N ILE A 57 18.99 20.62 -1.35
CA ILE A 57 19.74 21.69 -0.68
C ILE A 57 20.96 22.00 -1.54
N LEU A 58 21.09 23.25 -1.97
CA LEU A 58 22.16 23.70 -2.86
C LEU A 58 23.08 24.69 -2.13
N ASP A 59 24.33 24.79 -2.57
CA ASP A 59 25.24 25.87 -2.20
C ASP A 59 24.95 27.14 -3.02
N ILE A 60 25.70 28.23 -2.74
CA ILE A 60 25.55 29.52 -3.46
C ILE A 60 25.88 29.40 -4.97
N ASN A 61 26.61 28.38 -5.37
CA ASN A 61 27.01 28.14 -6.76
C ASN A 61 26.04 27.14 -7.47
N GLY A 62 25.02 26.64 -6.77
CA GLY A 62 24.09 25.66 -7.28
C GLY A 62 24.55 24.22 -7.18
N ASN A 63 25.65 23.91 -6.47
CA ASN A 63 26.05 22.54 -6.25
C ASN A 63 25.17 21.88 -5.19
N LYS A 64 24.78 20.64 -5.42
CA LYS A 64 23.93 19.88 -4.50
C LYS A 64 24.69 19.51 -3.23
N LEU A 65 24.14 19.84 -2.08
CA LEU A 65 24.63 19.43 -0.76
C LEU A 65 23.85 18.21 -0.24
N ALA A 66 22.53 18.20 -0.50
CA ALA A 66 21.67 17.08 -0.20
C ALA A 66 20.53 16.98 -1.22
N GLU A 67 20.17 15.76 -1.59
CA GLU A 67 19.06 15.47 -2.52
C GLU A 67 18.27 14.23 -2.08
N SER A 68 17.08 14.04 -2.63
CA SER A 68 16.32 12.80 -2.45
C SER A 68 16.46 11.96 -3.71
N VAL A 69 16.98 10.74 -3.56
CA VAL A 69 17.10 9.73 -4.62
C VAL A 69 16.02 8.68 -4.43
N LEU A 70 15.44 8.22 -5.53
CA LEU A 70 14.49 7.12 -5.48
C LEU A 70 15.26 5.80 -5.50
N GLU A 71 15.15 5.04 -4.42
CA GLU A 71 15.76 3.72 -4.31
C GLU A 71 14.68 2.64 -4.28
N PRO A 72 14.90 1.48 -4.92
CA PRO A 72 13.97 0.36 -4.91
C PRO A 72 14.06 -0.40 -3.59
N TYR A 73 12.91 -0.64 -2.97
CA TYR A 73 12.76 -1.44 -1.76
C TYR A 73 11.87 -2.64 -2.02
N LEU A 74 12.21 -3.77 -1.43
CA LEU A 74 11.40 -4.98 -1.45
C LEU A 74 10.40 -4.95 -0.32
N PHE A 75 9.13 -5.15 -0.66
CA PHE A 75 8.02 -5.27 0.28
C PHE A 75 7.36 -6.62 0.18
N LEU A 76 6.88 -7.09 1.31
CA LEU A 76 6.05 -8.29 1.45
C LEU A 76 4.59 -7.85 1.60
N ASN A 77 3.74 -8.24 0.66
CA ASN A 77 2.30 -8.03 0.72
C ASN A 77 1.63 -9.18 1.48
N GLN A 78 1.18 -8.91 2.70
CA GLN A 78 0.59 -9.91 3.62
C GLN A 78 -0.69 -10.55 3.07
N LYS A 79 -1.49 -9.84 2.25
CA LYS A 79 -2.72 -10.38 1.66
C LYS A 79 -2.46 -11.47 0.62
N LYS A 80 -1.30 -11.42 -0.05
CA LYS A 80 -0.94 -12.37 -1.11
C LYS A 80 -0.24 -13.62 -0.58
N ILE A 81 -0.02 -13.70 0.75
CA ILE A 81 0.63 -14.83 1.38
C ILE A 81 -0.38 -15.91 1.70
N ASN A 82 -0.18 -17.10 1.14
CA ASN A 82 -0.90 -18.30 1.53
C ASN A 82 -0.08 -19.10 2.53
N LYS A 83 -0.73 -19.74 3.51
CA LYS A 83 -0.05 -20.57 4.52
C LYS A 83 0.84 -21.67 3.92
N GLU A 84 0.47 -22.17 2.76
CA GLU A 84 1.21 -23.18 2.02
C GLU A 84 2.52 -22.65 1.41
N ASN A 85 2.58 -21.36 1.09
CA ASN A 85 3.72 -20.75 0.40
C ASN A 85 4.69 -20.01 1.33
N ILE A 86 4.34 -19.80 2.59
CA ILE A 86 5.20 -19.05 3.55
C ILE A 86 6.63 -19.59 3.58
N THR A 87 6.79 -20.93 3.61
CA THR A 87 8.11 -21.55 3.66
C THR A 87 8.97 -21.22 2.45
N VAL A 88 8.36 -21.14 1.26
CA VAL A 88 9.05 -20.79 0.02
C VAL A 88 9.55 -19.36 0.05
N TYR A 89 8.73 -18.42 0.53
CA TYR A 89 9.10 -17.01 0.68
C TYR A 89 10.22 -16.82 1.70
N LYS A 90 10.13 -17.49 2.86
CA LYS A 90 11.19 -17.46 3.89
C LYS A 90 12.52 -18.00 3.35
N GLN A 91 12.49 -19.12 2.65
CA GLN A 91 13.68 -19.70 2.02
C GLN A 91 14.28 -18.76 0.96
N PHE A 92 13.43 -18.11 0.16
CA PHE A 92 13.91 -17.14 -0.82
C PHE A 92 14.62 -15.96 -0.14
N ILE A 93 14.03 -15.39 0.92
CA ILE A 93 14.65 -14.28 1.67
C ILE A 93 15.98 -14.73 2.29
N SER A 94 15.99 -15.85 3.01
CA SER A 94 17.19 -16.37 3.67
C SER A 94 18.33 -16.71 2.69
N PHE A 95 18.00 -17.12 1.47
CA PHE A 95 18.99 -17.49 0.46
C PHE A 95 19.60 -16.28 -0.26
N ASN A 96 18.85 -15.19 -0.43
CA ASN A 96 19.29 -14.05 -1.22
C ASN A 96 19.73 -12.84 -0.38
N PHE A 97 19.45 -12.83 0.93
CA PHE A 97 19.74 -11.73 1.84
C PHE A 97 20.44 -12.27 3.10
N ASP A 98 21.77 -12.40 3.02
CA ASP A 98 22.61 -12.99 4.08
C ASP A 98 22.62 -12.15 5.38
N ASP A 99 22.33 -10.86 5.28
CA ASP A 99 22.32 -9.92 6.40
C ASP A 99 21.10 -10.08 7.33
N LEU A 100 20.07 -10.81 6.89
CA LEU A 100 18.83 -10.99 7.64
C LEU A 100 18.85 -12.25 8.50
N THR A 101 18.56 -12.08 9.78
CA THR A 101 18.45 -13.21 10.71
C THR A 101 17.10 -13.93 10.54
N ASN A 102 17.05 -15.22 10.92
CA ASN A 102 15.79 -15.97 10.86
C ASN A 102 14.68 -15.36 11.73
N GLU A 103 15.05 -14.69 12.83
CA GLU A 103 14.10 -14.02 13.71
C GLU A 103 13.48 -12.79 13.03
N GLU A 104 14.27 -11.99 12.33
CA GLU A 104 13.78 -10.87 11.53
C GLU A 104 12.86 -11.34 10.40
N ILE A 105 13.25 -12.41 9.71
CA ILE A 105 12.43 -13.01 8.66
C ILE A 105 11.08 -13.45 9.24
N ASP A 106 11.05 -14.12 10.39
CA ASP A 106 9.81 -14.51 11.05
C ASP A 106 8.95 -13.32 11.45
N ASN A 107 9.55 -12.23 11.89
CA ASN A 107 8.86 -11.00 12.25
C ASN A 107 8.18 -10.35 11.04
N PHE A 108 8.78 -10.39 9.85
CA PHE A 108 8.14 -9.87 8.62
C PHE A 108 6.80 -10.57 8.34
N PHE A 109 6.74 -11.88 8.53
CA PHE A 109 5.52 -12.66 8.27
C PHE A 109 4.46 -12.58 9.39
N ASN A 110 4.85 -12.12 10.57
CA ASN A 110 3.96 -11.93 11.72
C ASN A 110 3.53 -10.47 11.92
N SER A 111 3.99 -9.56 11.07
CA SER A 111 3.64 -8.14 11.14
C SER A 111 2.15 -7.92 10.86
N PRO A 112 1.47 -7.03 11.60
CA PRO A 112 0.08 -6.64 11.32
C PRO A 112 -0.04 -5.70 10.10
N GLU A 113 1.07 -5.17 9.60
CA GLU A 113 1.10 -4.26 8.47
C GLU A 113 0.81 -4.97 7.16
N LEU A 114 0.06 -4.33 6.27
CA LEU A 114 -0.28 -4.90 4.96
C LEU A 114 0.95 -5.07 4.06
N PHE A 115 1.83 -4.07 4.06
CA PHE A 115 3.10 -4.08 3.34
C PHE A 115 4.24 -3.95 4.33
N VAL A 116 5.07 -4.97 4.39
CA VAL A 116 6.24 -5.00 5.28
C VAL A 116 7.50 -4.78 4.45
N GLU A 117 8.26 -3.75 4.79
CA GLU A 117 9.55 -3.49 4.16
C GLU A 117 10.56 -4.56 4.60
N ILE A 118 11.19 -5.21 3.63
CA ILE A 118 12.20 -6.25 3.88
C ILE A 118 13.62 -5.68 3.76
N VAL A 119 13.94 -5.13 2.58
CA VAL A 119 15.31 -4.69 2.28
C VAL A 119 15.34 -3.66 1.15
N ASN A 120 16.37 -2.80 1.18
CA ASN A 120 16.72 -1.91 0.08
C ASN A 120 17.46 -2.71 -1.02
N LEU A 121 16.97 -2.61 -2.25
CA LEU A 121 17.53 -3.34 -3.39
C LEU A 121 18.56 -2.53 -4.20
N SER A 122 19.02 -1.36 -3.72
CA SER A 122 19.93 -0.50 -4.48
C SER A 122 21.30 -1.16 -4.73
N GLU A 123 21.76 -1.96 -3.77
CA GLU A 123 23.06 -2.63 -3.83
C GLU A 123 23.00 -4.03 -4.46
N TYR A 124 21.78 -4.51 -4.78
CA TYR A 124 21.58 -5.85 -5.33
C TYR A 124 21.51 -5.84 -6.86
N GLU A 125 21.97 -6.92 -7.47
CA GLU A 125 22.00 -7.10 -8.92
C GLU A 125 20.58 -7.11 -9.55
N THR A 126 20.52 -6.69 -10.81
CA THR A 126 19.26 -6.68 -11.59
C THR A 126 18.63 -8.07 -11.71
N ASP A 127 19.45 -9.12 -11.74
CA ASP A 127 18.98 -10.51 -11.83
C ASP A 127 18.13 -10.92 -10.63
N LEU A 128 18.44 -10.40 -9.43
CA LEU A 128 17.63 -10.65 -8.24
C LEU A 128 16.24 -10.02 -8.37
N ARG A 129 16.16 -8.81 -8.94
CA ARG A 129 14.87 -8.14 -9.17
C ARG A 129 13.97 -8.90 -10.13
N ILE A 130 14.56 -9.56 -11.14
CA ILE A 130 13.82 -10.42 -12.06
C ILE A 130 13.30 -11.67 -11.34
N LYS A 131 14.10 -12.29 -10.48
CA LYS A 131 13.69 -13.44 -9.66
C LYS A 131 12.53 -13.09 -8.72
N ILE A 132 12.58 -11.91 -8.09
CA ILE A 132 11.53 -11.41 -7.19
C ILE A 132 10.18 -11.35 -7.90
N GLN A 133 10.12 -10.96 -9.19
CA GLN A 133 8.88 -10.87 -9.97
C GLN A 133 8.15 -12.22 -10.13
N GLY A 134 8.83 -13.33 -9.91
CA GLY A 134 8.22 -14.67 -9.90
C GLY A 134 7.40 -14.97 -8.64
N TYR A 135 7.41 -14.11 -7.64
CA TYR A 135 6.74 -14.28 -6.34
C TYR A 135 5.64 -13.24 -6.17
N GLU A 136 4.39 -13.67 -6.16
CA GLU A 136 3.21 -12.76 -6.14
C GLU A 136 3.13 -11.87 -4.90
N ALA A 137 3.63 -12.34 -3.74
CA ALA A 137 3.59 -11.57 -2.51
C ALA A 137 4.74 -10.56 -2.39
N PHE A 138 5.74 -10.61 -3.26
CA PHE A 138 6.81 -9.63 -3.27
C PHE A 138 6.48 -8.48 -4.22
N GLU A 139 6.60 -7.26 -3.73
CA GLU A 139 6.39 -6.04 -4.50
C GLU A 139 7.59 -5.11 -4.35
N ILE A 140 7.95 -4.43 -5.43
CA ILE A 140 9.08 -3.50 -5.43
C ILE A 140 8.51 -2.09 -5.58
N PHE A 141 8.73 -1.26 -4.55
CA PHE A 141 8.36 0.16 -4.57
C PHE A 141 9.61 1.03 -4.49
N ASN A 142 9.61 2.12 -5.27
CA ASN A 142 10.65 3.13 -5.15
C ASN A 142 10.29 4.08 -4.02
N GLN A 143 11.17 4.19 -3.03
CA GLN A 143 11.04 5.14 -1.93
C GLN A 143 12.12 6.22 -2.00
N PRO A 144 11.81 7.47 -1.62
CA PRO A 144 12.80 8.53 -1.57
C PRO A 144 13.71 8.35 -0.35
N LYS A 145 15.00 8.23 -0.62
CA LYS A 145 16.06 8.21 0.39
C LYS A 145 16.87 9.49 0.34
N ARG A 146 17.13 10.08 1.48
CA ARG A 146 17.95 11.29 1.54
C ARG A 146 19.42 10.95 1.33
N ASN A 147 20.04 11.53 0.33
CA ASN A 147 21.43 11.43 0.02
C ASN A 147 22.16 12.74 0.40
N TYR A 148 23.15 12.62 1.27
CA TYR A 148 24.04 13.72 1.69
C TYR A 148 25.37 13.57 0.96
N ILE A 149 25.62 14.41 -0.04
CA ILE A 149 26.77 14.26 -0.94
C ILE A 149 28.10 14.34 -0.18
N TYR A 150 28.19 15.22 0.80
CA TYR A 150 29.38 15.41 1.61
C TYR A 150 29.35 14.66 2.95
N LYS A 151 28.36 13.78 3.13
CA LYS A 151 28.22 12.91 4.31
C LYS A 151 28.42 13.69 5.62
N GLU A 152 29.35 13.25 6.46
CA GLU A 152 29.62 13.78 7.80
C GLU A 152 30.18 15.21 7.81
N LEU A 153 30.84 15.65 6.73
CA LEU A 153 31.46 16.97 6.65
C LEU A 153 30.51 18.14 6.85
N LEU A 154 29.25 17.97 6.40
CA LEU A 154 28.26 19.03 6.49
C LEU A 154 27.15 18.75 7.52
N SER A 155 27.28 17.72 8.32
CA SER A 155 26.25 17.31 9.31
C SER A 155 25.91 18.43 10.30
N HIS A 156 26.90 19.24 10.68
CA HIS A 156 26.72 20.39 11.60
C HIS A 156 25.98 21.58 10.95
N VAL A 157 25.97 21.68 9.62
CA VAL A 157 25.35 22.78 8.88
C VAL A 157 23.96 22.41 8.39
N ILE A 158 23.82 21.22 7.81
CA ILE A 158 22.58 20.74 7.20
C ILE A 158 21.70 20.02 8.22
N GLY A 159 22.30 19.48 9.30
CA GLY A 159 21.63 18.65 10.27
C GLY A 159 21.30 17.26 9.71
N TYR A 160 20.43 16.57 10.41
CA TYR A 160 19.89 15.27 10.00
C TYR A 160 18.37 15.29 10.07
N ILE A 161 17.75 14.38 9.36
CA ILE A 161 16.31 14.22 9.37
C ILE A 161 15.92 12.94 10.09
N GLY A 162 14.87 13.02 10.90
CA GLY A 162 14.24 11.88 11.55
C GLY A 162 12.76 11.80 11.22
N LYS A 163 12.13 10.71 11.57
CA LYS A 163 10.66 10.62 11.60
C LYS A 163 10.19 11.42 12.82
N PRO A 164 9.15 12.28 12.68
CA PRO A 164 8.57 12.97 13.83
C PRO A 164 7.99 11.94 14.81
N ASN A 165 8.07 12.24 16.10
CA ASN A 165 7.39 11.45 17.11
C ASN A 165 5.89 11.78 17.15
N GLN A 166 5.12 11.01 17.92
CA GLN A 166 3.66 11.21 17.97
C GLN A 166 3.27 12.58 18.54
N ASP A 167 4.02 13.10 19.50
CA ASP A 167 3.76 14.39 20.12
C ASP A 167 4.01 15.54 19.13
N GLU A 168 5.09 15.45 18.35
CA GLU A 168 5.40 16.40 17.27
C GLU A 168 4.33 16.37 16.18
N LEU A 169 3.80 15.19 15.82
CA LEU A 169 2.71 15.07 14.87
C LEU A 169 1.42 15.74 15.35
N ILE A 170 1.08 15.59 16.64
CA ILE A 170 -0.08 16.23 17.25
C ILE A 170 0.10 17.75 17.29
N GLU A 171 1.28 18.23 17.69
CA GLU A 171 1.60 19.66 17.70
C GLU A 171 1.51 20.27 16.29
N TYR A 172 2.05 19.58 15.29
CA TYR A 172 1.98 20.03 13.91
C TYR A 172 0.54 20.04 13.37
N SER A 173 -0.25 19.01 13.67
CA SER A 173 -1.67 18.96 13.27
C SER A 173 -2.49 20.07 13.92
N ASN A 174 -2.21 20.41 15.17
CA ASN A 174 -2.88 21.51 15.89
C ASN A 174 -2.47 22.90 15.37
N ALA A 175 -1.23 23.04 14.89
CA ALA A 175 -0.71 24.32 14.39
C ALA A 175 -1.09 24.60 12.92
N PHE A 176 -1.23 23.58 12.10
CA PHE A 176 -1.39 23.71 10.65
C PHE A 176 -2.54 22.87 10.05
N GLY A 177 -3.20 22.04 10.86
CA GLY A 177 -4.36 21.26 10.42
C GLY A 177 -5.61 22.12 10.42
N ASN A 178 -6.15 22.39 9.23
CA ASN A 178 -7.53 22.82 9.00
C ASN A 178 -8.38 21.64 8.65
#